data_58c4bdf7ca465a26efd42018deb74228
#
_entry.id   58c4bdf7ca465a26efd42018deb74228
#
_cell.length_a   1.000
_cell.length_b   1.000
_cell.length_c   1.000
_cell.angle_alpha   90.00
_cell.angle_beta   90.00
_cell.angle_gamma   90.00
#
_symmetry.space_group_name_H-M   'P 1'
#
loop_
_entity.id
_entity.type
_entity.pdbx_description
1 polymer ?
#
loop_
_entity_poly.entity_id
_entity_poly.type
_entity_poly.pdbx_seq_one_letter_code
_entity_poly.pdbx_strand_id
1 'polypeptide(L)'
;MTMAGLTKEDVIHVCYGYGLFTGGLGMDFGARRIGAMTVPMSAGNTQRQIMCMEDFGATALACTPSYALYLAETIAEMDKVDDMKLKVGIHGAEPWTEEMKKKIEDILHIECFDIYGLCEITGPGVAMDCKQHNGLHINHDFFYPEVLDPVTNESVGDNNLGELVFTTLVKEGMPLLRYRTKDLTSIDHSTCECGRTTPRISKFKGRTDDMKVIRGVNVFPTQVETALLSMGGDISNHYMMIVDRENNTCLLYTSPSPRDCS
;
A
#
# COMPACT_ATOMS: atom_id res chain seq x y z
N MET A 1 -8.92 -6.59 -7.46
CA MET A 1 -9.02 -6.60 -8.94
C MET A 1 -10.29 -5.92 -9.42
N THR A 2 -11.48 -6.49 -9.22
CA THR A 2 -12.76 -5.94 -9.72
C THR A 2 -13.12 -4.57 -9.15
N MET A 3 -12.67 -4.21 -7.95
CA MET A 3 -12.86 -2.86 -7.37
C MET A 3 -12.13 -1.78 -8.19
N ALA A 4 -10.98 -2.13 -8.77
CA ALA A 4 -10.23 -1.28 -9.68
C ALA A 4 -10.72 -1.37 -11.14
N GLY A 5 -11.82 -2.07 -11.40
CA GLY A 5 -12.40 -2.20 -12.73
C GLY A 5 -11.74 -3.23 -13.64
N LEU A 6 -10.81 -4.05 -13.13
CA LEU A 6 -10.15 -5.08 -13.92
C LEU A 6 -11.07 -6.26 -14.20
N THR A 7 -10.92 -6.83 -15.41
CA THR A 7 -11.73 -7.90 -15.98
C THR A 7 -10.86 -9.02 -16.55
N LYS A 8 -11.49 -10.01 -17.16
CA LYS A 8 -10.80 -11.09 -17.88
C LYS A 8 -10.00 -10.63 -19.11
N GLU A 9 -10.27 -9.45 -19.63
CA GLU A 9 -9.59 -8.89 -20.81
C GLU A 9 -8.27 -8.19 -20.44
N ASP A 10 -7.94 -8.11 -19.15
CA ASP A 10 -6.77 -7.39 -18.67
C ASP A 10 -5.54 -8.29 -18.56
N VAL A 11 -4.37 -7.67 -18.69
CA VAL A 11 -3.06 -8.28 -18.47
C VAL A 11 -2.43 -7.65 -17.25
N ILE A 12 -2.22 -8.44 -16.20
CA ILE A 12 -1.75 -7.96 -14.92
C ILE A 12 -0.28 -8.32 -14.71
N HIS A 13 0.56 -7.30 -14.69
CA HIS A 13 1.99 -7.42 -14.45
C HIS A 13 2.26 -7.39 -12.95
N VAL A 14 2.80 -8.50 -12.40
CA VAL A 14 3.01 -8.67 -10.97
C VAL A 14 4.49 -8.56 -10.63
N CYS A 15 4.87 -7.46 -9.99
CA CYS A 15 6.23 -7.18 -9.52
C CYS A 15 6.42 -7.46 -8.02
N TYR A 16 5.42 -7.99 -7.32
CA TYR A 16 5.60 -8.47 -5.95
C TYR A 16 6.45 -9.75 -5.92
N GLY A 17 7.27 -9.90 -4.88
CA GLY A 17 8.05 -11.11 -4.68
C GLY A 17 7.15 -12.35 -4.53
N TYR A 18 7.62 -13.46 -5.09
CA TYR A 18 7.06 -14.79 -4.88
C TYR A 18 7.91 -15.55 -3.84
N GLY A 19 7.33 -16.48 -3.12
CA GLY A 19 8.03 -17.25 -2.08
C GLY A 19 7.37 -17.06 -0.71
N LEU A 20 8.13 -16.69 0.31
CA LEU A 20 7.62 -16.50 1.69
C LEU A 20 6.85 -15.18 1.90
N PHE A 21 6.64 -14.43 0.86
CA PHE A 21 5.80 -13.23 0.83
C PHE A 21 4.52 -13.51 0.05
N THR A 22 3.36 -13.23 0.65
CA THR A 22 2.05 -13.58 0.07
C THR A 22 1.59 -12.65 -1.06
N GLY A 23 2.26 -11.48 -1.23
CA GLY A 23 1.84 -10.44 -2.17
C GLY A 23 1.77 -10.92 -3.61
N GLY A 24 2.86 -11.52 -4.13
CA GLY A 24 2.92 -12.03 -5.50
C GLY A 24 1.87 -13.10 -5.78
N LEU A 25 1.81 -14.13 -4.93
CA LEU A 25 0.85 -15.23 -5.09
C LEU A 25 -0.60 -14.75 -4.98
N GLY A 26 -0.91 -13.87 -4.02
CA GLY A 26 -2.26 -13.36 -3.84
C GLY A 26 -2.74 -12.54 -5.03
N MET A 27 -1.86 -11.72 -5.62
CA MET A 27 -2.17 -10.96 -6.84
C MET A 27 -2.37 -11.89 -8.04
N ASP A 28 -1.49 -12.89 -8.22
CA ASP A 28 -1.61 -13.88 -9.30
C ASP A 28 -2.92 -14.69 -9.19
N PHE A 29 -3.24 -15.22 -8.01
CA PHE A 29 -4.49 -15.94 -7.80
C PHE A 29 -5.72 -15.06 -8.00
N GLY A 30 -5.68 -13.82 -7.54
CA GLY A 30 -6.75 -12.86 -7.76
C GLY A 30 -7.00 -12.57 -9.24
N ALA A 31 -5.93 -12.39 -10.02
CA ALA A 31 -6.01 -12.18 -11.46
C ALA A 31 -6.57 -13.39 -12.19
N ARG A 32 -6.05 -14.58 -11.92
CA ARG A 32 -6.57 -15.85 -12.49
C ARG A 32 -8.04 -16.09 -12.12
N ARG A 33 -8.45 -15.70 -10.91
CA ARG A 33 -9.84 -15.88 -10.46
C ARG A 33 -10.84 -15.06 -11.29
N ILE A 34 -10.46 -13.90 -11.77
CA ILE A 34 -11.29 -13.07 -12.67
C ILE A 34 -11.10 -13.44 -14.15
N GLY A 35 -10.20 -14.39 -14.45
CA GLY A 35 -9.90 -14.83 -15.82
C GLY A 35 -8.90 -13.94 -16.56
N ALA A 36 -8.24 -13.01 -15.88
CA ALA A 36 -7.21 -12.14 -16.46
C ALA A 36 -5.90 -12.91 -16.68
N MET A 37 -5.12 -12.45 -17.66
CA MET A 37 -3.75 -12.92 -17.86
C MET A 37 -2.84 -12.35 -16.78
N THR A 38 -1.88 -13.15 -16.29
CA THR A 38 -0.83 -12.68 -15.39
C THR A 38 0.55 -12.78 -16.02
N VAL A 39 1.39 -11.77 -15.76
CA VAL A 39 2.82 -11.78 -16.03
C VAL A 39 3.54 -11.83 -14.68
N PRO A 40 3.90 -13.02 -14.16
CA PRO A 40 4.39 -13.21 -12.80
C PRO A 40 5.90 -12.99 -12.73
N MET A 41 6.35 -11.76 -12.96
CA MET A 41 7.77 -11.41 -13.04
C MET A 41 8.52 -11.46 -11.71
N SER A 42 7.82 -11.33 -10.57
CA SER A 42 8.45 -11.16 -9.26
C SER A 42 9.18 -9.80 -9.13
N ALA A 43 9.93 -9.61 -8.05
CA ALA A 43 10.66 -8.38 -7.80
C ALA A 43 12.01 -8.31 -8.55
N GLY A 44 12.50 -7.09 -8.77
CA GLY A 44 13.83 -6.82 -9.34
C GLY A 44 13.89 -6.83 -10.86
N ASN A 45 15.09 -6.57 -11.40
CA ASN A 45 15.37 -6.50 -12.83
C ASN A 45 14.46 -5.53 -13.62
N THR A 46 14.54 -4.26 -13.29
CA THR A 46 13.66 -3.18 -13.80
C THR A 46 13.57 -3.15 -15.33
N GLN A 47 14.68 -3.30 -16.05
CA GLN A 47 14.64 -3.30 -17.51
C GLN A 47 13.81 -4.46 -18.09
N ARG A 48 13.90 -5.64 -17.47
CA ARG A 48 13.09 -6.80 -17.89
C ARG A 48 11.62 -6.60 -17.52
N GLN A 49 11.31 -5.95 -16.39
CA GLN A 49 9.94 -5.58 -16.03
C GLN A 49 9.32 -4.72 -17.14
N ILE A 50 10.03 -3.66 -17.55
CA ILE A 50 9.56 -2.72 -18.59
C ILE A 50 9.38 -3.45 -19.93
N MET A 51 10.36 -4.23 -20.36
CA MET A 51 10.27 -5.04 -21.56
C MET A 51 9.05 -5.98 -21.54
N CYS A 52 8.83 -6.69 -20.44
CA CYS A 52 7.68 -7.60 -20.34
C CYS A 52 6.34 -6.84 -20.30
N MET A 53 6.26 -5.67 -19.66
CA MET A 53 5.04 -4.84 -19.71
C MET A 53 4.69 -4.41 -21.11
N GLU A 54 5.69 -4.03 -21.90
CA GLU A 54 5.54 -3.65 -23.31
C GLU A 54 5.15 -4.86 -24.16
N ASP A 55 5.95 -5.94 -24.15
CA ASP A 55 5.77 -7.13 -24.99
C ASP A 55 4.44 -7.84 -24.77
N PHE A 56 4.00 -7.97 -23.51
CA PHE A 56 2.74 -8.60 -23.16
C PHE A 56 1.55 -7.63 -23.14
N GLY A 57 1.79 -6.35 -23.35
CA GLY A 57 0.76 -5.33 -23.36
C GLY A 57 0.03 -5.23 -22.01
N ALA A 58 0.80 -5.16 -20.91
CA ALA A 58 0.24 -5.10 -19.56
C ALA A 58 -0.71 -3.90 -19.41
N THR A 59 -1.91 -4.16 -18.89
CA THR A 59 -2.93 -3.13 -18.63
C THR A 59 -3.00 -2.73 -17.17
N ALA A 60 -2.46 -3.56 -16.28
CA ALA A 60 -2.37 -3.27 -14.85
C ALA A 60 -1.00 -3.61 -14.29
N LEU A 61 -0.51 -2.73 -13.39
CA LEU A 61 0.74 -2.90 -12.65
C LEU A 61 0.44 -3.17 -11.18
N ALA A 62 0.98 -4.27 -10.64
CA ALA A 62 0.86 -4.65 -9.24
C ALA A 62 2.24 -4.72 -8.58
N CYS A 63 2.55 -3.76 -7.72
CA CYS A 63 3.83 -3.65 -6.99
C CYS A 63 3.69 -2.75 -5.76
N THR A 64 4.76 -2.63 -4.97
CA THR A 64 4.80 -1.63 -3.89
C THR A 64 4.79 -0.20 -4.45
N PRO A 65 4.23 0.79 -3.73
CA PRO A 65 4.19 2.17 -4.20
C PRO A 65 5.56 2.76 -4.54
N SER A 66 6.58 2.51 -3.70
CA SER A 66 7.94 2.99 -3.95
C SER A 66 8.53 2.41 -5.26
N TYR A 67 8.26 1.12 -5.53
CA TYR A 67 8.71 0.50 -6.77
C TYR A 67 7.90 0.98 -7.99
N ALA A 68 6.61 1.27 -7.81
CA ALA A 68 5.79 1.88 -8.86
C ALA A 68 6.33 3.25 -9.29
N LEU A 69 6.70 4.08 -8.31
CA LEU A 69 7.31 5.38 -8.59
C LEU A 69 8.65 5.23 -9.33
N TYR A 70 9.50 4.33 -8.86
CA TYR A 70 10.78 4.06 -9.52
C TYR A 70 10.62 3.55 -10.96
N LEU A 71 9.66 2.63 -11.19
CA LEU A 71 9.32 2.17 -12.54
C LEU A 71 8.80 3.32 -13.41
N ALA A 72 7.92 4.16 -12.87
CA ALA A 72 7.36 5.31 -13.60
C ALA A 72 8.46 6.27 -14.07
N GLU A 73 9.35 6.65 -13.15
CA GLU A 73 10.50 7.51 -13.45
C GLU A 73 11.43 6.87 -14.52
N THR A 74 11.75 5.57 -14.36
CA THR A 74 12.60 4.85 -15.32
C THR A 74 11.95 4.74 -16.71
N ILE A 75 10.65 4.46 -16.79
CA ILE A 75 9.90 4.39 -18.06
C ILE A 75 9.93 5.77 -18.75
N ALA A 76 9.74 6.85 -17.98
CA ALA A 76 9.80 8.22 -18.51
C ALA A 76 11.20 8.58 -19.00
N GLU A 77 12.26 8.25 -18.24
CA GLU A 77 13.66 8.45 -18.66
C GLU A 77 14.03 7.69 -19.94
N MET A 78 13.38 6.53 -20.17
CA MET A 78 13.56 5.74 -21.40
C MET A 78 12.70 6.23 -22.58
N ASP A 79 11.88 7.27 -22.39
CA ASP A 79 10.91 7.78 -23.39
C ASP A 79 9.92 6.72 -23.87
N LYS A 80 9.45 5.87 -22.94
CA LYS A 80 8.60 4.68 -23.24
C LYS A 80 7.18 4.78 -22.65
N VAL A 81 6.77 5.92 -22.14
CA VAL A 81 5.43 6.05 -21.53
C VAL A 81 4.34 5.74 -22.54
N ASP A 82 4.44 6.24 -23.76
CA ASP A 82 3.46 6.04 -24.83
C ASP A 82 3.42 4.59 -25.38
N ASP A 83 4.48 3.81 -25.14
CA ASP A 83 4.53 2.39 -25.53
C ASP A 83 3.77 1.49 -24.52
N MET A 84 3.49 1.99 -23.31
CA MET A 84 2.78 1.26 -22.27
C MET A 84 1.28 1.25 -22.50
N LYS A 85 0.63 0.12 -22.22
CA LYS A 85 -0.84 -0.03 -22.24
C LYS A 85 -1.45 0.01 -20.84
N LEU A 86 -0.69 0.45 -19.86
CA LEU A 86 -1.11 0.53 -18.46
C LEU A 86 -2.32 1.47 -18.33
N LYS A 87 -3.27 1.09 -17.49
CA LYS A 87 -4.49 1.86 -17.15
C LYS A 87 -4.67 1.93 -15.64
N VAL A 88 -4.22 0.90 -14.94
CA VAL A 88 -4.47 0.70 -13.52
C VAL A 88 -3.18 0.33 -12.79
N GLY A 89 -2.94 0.98 -11.66
CA GLY A 89 -1.96 0.58 -10.65
C GLY A 89 -2.65 -0.02 -9.43
N ILE A 90 -2.19 -1.16 -8.91
CA ILE A 90 -2.62 -1.72 -7.63
C ILE A 90 -1.39 -1.78 -6.72
N HIS A 91 -1.35 -0.89 -5.74
CA HIS A 91 -0.18 -0.67 -4.92
C HIS A 91 -0.50 -0.88 -3.44
N GLY A 92 0.43 -1.43 -2.68
CA GLY A 92 0.29 -1.69 -1.25
C GLY A 92 1.51 -2.37 -0.66
N ALA A 93 1.37 -2.96 0.51
CA ALA A 93 2.41 -3.55 1.34
C ALA A 93 3.32 -2.55 2.05
N GLU A 94 3.25 -1.28 1.72
CA GLU A 94 3.89 -0.16 2.43
C GLU A 94 2.96 1.06 2.43
N PRO A 95 3.04 1.95 3.42
CA PRO A 95 2.29 3.21 3.38
C PRO A 95 2.82 4.11 2.26
N TRP A 96 1.93 4.93 1.69
CA TRP A 96 2.28 5.90 0.66
C TRP A 96 1.39 7.13 0.72
N THR A 97 1.91 8.26 0.21
CA THR A 97 1.25 9.56 0.29
C THR A 97 0.42 9.84 -0.96
N GLU A 98 -0.49 10.83 -0.86
CA GLU A 98 -1.26 11.30 -2.02
C GLU A 98 -0.33 11.93 -3.08
N GLU A 99 0.74 12.58 -2.65
CA GLU A 99 1.74 13.18 -3.54
C GLU A 99 2.44 12.10 -4.37
N MET A 100 2.84 10.98 -3.72
CA MET A 100 3.43 9.83 -4.43
C MET A 100 2.43 9.22 -5.40
N LYS A 101 1.18 9.00 -4.96
CA LYS A 101 0.09 8.51 -5.81
C LYS A 101 -0.04 9.38 -7.07
N LYS A 102 -0.22 10.68 -6.86
CA LYS A 102 -0.39 11.63 -7.96
C LYS A 102 0.82 11.64 -8.91
N LYS A 103 2.04 11.57 -8.39
CA LYS A 103 3.24 11.53 -9.22
C LYS A 103 3.27 10.29 -10.13
N ILE A 104 2.91 9.11 -9.60
CA ILE A 104 2.81 7.88 -10.40
C ILE A 104 1.73 8.02 -11.48
N GLU A 105 0.55 8.51 -11.10
CA GLU A 105 -0.59 8.71 -12.02
C GLU A 105 -0.26 9.71 -13.14
N ASP A 106 0.39 10.83 -12.79
CA ASP A 106 0.77 11.87 -13.74
C ASP A 106 1.83 11.36 -14.75
N ILE A 107 2.79 10.54 -14.31
CA ILE A 107 3.86 10.01 -15.19
C ILE A 107 3.32 8.89 -16.10
N LEU A 108 2.61 7.92 -15.55
CA LEU A 108 2.17 6.73 -16.30
C LEU A 108 0.79 6.86 -16.92
N HIS A 109 0.07 7.94 -16.64
CA HIS A 109 -1.32 8.16 -17.09
C HIS A 109 -2.28 7.03 -16.68
N ILE A 110 -2.14 6.52 -15.45
CA ILE A 110 -2.93 5.43 -14.89
C ILE A 110 -3.76 5.89 -13.69
N GLU A 111 -4.76 5.11 -13.30
CA GLU A 111 -5.49 5.27 -12.04
C GLU A 111 -4.91 4.31 -11.00
N CYS A 112 -4.47 4.84 -9.86
CA CYS A 112 -3.84 4.05 -8.80
C CYS A 112 -4.82 3.71 -7.67
N PHE A 113 -4.81 2.45 -7.26
CA PHE A 113 -5.63 1.90 -6.19
C PHE A 113 -4.76 1.36 -5.06
N ASP A 114 -5.15 1.67 -3.82
CA ASP A 114 -4.49 1.15 -2.64
C ASP A 114 -5.06 -0.23 -2.27
N ILE A 115 -4.19 -1.17 -1.89
CA ILE A 115 -4.55 -2.50 -1.43
C ILE A 115 -3.86 -2.80 -0.10
N TYR A 116 -4.65 -3.20 0.87
CA TYR A 116 -4.16 -3.58 2.19
C TYR A 116 -4.28 -5.08 2.41
N GLY A 117 -3.29 -5.62 3.08
CA GLY A 117 -3.27 -7.00 3.55
C GLY A 117 -2.04 -7.29 4.38
N LEU A 118 -2.04 -8.43 5.05
CA LEU A 118 -0.93 -8.93 5.85
C LEU A 118 -0.86 -10.44 5.78
N CYS A 119 0.36 -10.98 5.80
CA CYS A 119 0.63 -12.40 5.63
C CYS A 119 -0.04 -13.25 6.72
N GLU A 120 -0.12 -12.73 7.94
CA GLU A 120 -0.70 -13.41 9.10
C GLU A 120 -2.21 -13.69 8.91
N ILE A 121 -2.90 -12.80 8.22
CA ILE A 121 -4.34 -12.95 7.98
C ILE A 121 -4.60 -13.77 6.73
N THR A 122 -4.20 -13.27 5.55
CA THR A 122 -4.37 -14.01 4.29
C THR A 122 -3.51 -13.49 3.14
N GLY A 123 -2.82 -12.36 3.31
CA GLY A 123 -2.07 -11.68 2.25
C GLY A 123 -2.82 -10.47 1.68
N PRO A 124 -2.61 -10.10 0.42
CA PRO A 124 -3.22 -8.94 -0.19
C PRO A 124 -4.73 -9.12 -0.36
N GLY A 125 -5.48 -8.03 -0.25
CA GLY A 125 -6.93 -8.02 -0.47
C GLY A 125 -7.77 -8.23 0.78
N VAL A 126 -7.23 -7.99 1.97
CA VAL A 126 -8.03 -7.84 3.21
C VAL A 126 -8.94 -6.62 3.09
N ALA A 127 -8.37 -5.52 2.59
CA ALA A 127 -9.14 -4.34 2.18
C ALA A 127 -8.57 -3.74 0.89
N MET A 128 -9.40 -3.02 0.15
CA MET A 128 -8.99 -2.41 -1.12
C MET A 128 -9.80 -1.14 -1.42
N ASP A 129 -9.14 -0.21 -2.05
CA ASP A 129 -9.72 1.00 -2.61
C ASP A 129 -10.73 0.71 -3.73
N CYS A 130 -11.63 1.63 -3.96
CA CYS A 130 -12.56 1.62 -5.08
C CYS A 130 -12.44 2.94 -5.86
N LYS A 131 -13.15 3.06 -6.99
CA LYS A 131 -13.10 4.26 -7.86
C LYS A 131 -13.49 5.58 -7.18
N GLN A 132 -14.05 5.55 -5.98
CA GLN A 132 -14.34 6.76 -5.21
C GLN A 132 -13.15 7.25 -4.37
N HIS A 133 -12.11 6.43 -4.22
CA HIS A 133 -10.92 6.74 -3.42
C HIS A 133 -11.21 7.30 -2.02
N ASN A 134 -12.31 6.81 -1.42
CA ASN A 134 -12.77 7.23 -0.10
C ASN A 134 -12.64 6.11 0.94
N GLY A 135 -11.41 5.67 1.15
CA GLY A 135 -11.06 4.59 2.05
C GLY A 135 -11.12 3.20 1.41
N LEU A 136 -10.53 2.21 2.10
CA LEU A 136 -10.40 0.86 1.61
C LEU A 136 -11.54 0.00 2.14
N HIS A 137 -12.33 -0.56 1.25
CA HIS A 137 -13.41 -1.50 1.57
C HIS A 137 -12.85 -2.81 2.12
N ILE A 138 -13.29 -3.20 3.31
CA ILE A 138 -12.92 -4.47 3.93
C ILE A 138 -13.74 -5.58 3.30
N ASN A 139 -13.12 -6.72 3.01
CA ASN A 139 -13.80 -7.95 2.61
C ASN A 139 -14.40 -8.64 3.86
N HIS A 140 -15.44 -8.03 4.44
CA HIS A 140 -15.98 -8.39 5.74
C HIS A 140 -16.72 -9.75 5.77
N ASP A 141 -16.95 -10.38 4.63
CA ASP A 141 -17.39 -11.78 4.56
C ASP A 141 -16.32 -12.75 5.09
N PHE A 142 -15.06 -12.30 5.07
CA PHE A 142 -13.88 -13.09 5.46
C PHE A 142 -13.24 -12.60 6.75
N PHE A 143 -13.39 -11.30 7.05
CA PHE A 143 -12.68 -10.65 8.15
C PHE A 143 -13.62 -9.73 8.92
N TYR A 144 -13.75 -9.96 10.24
CA TYR A 144 -14.46 -9.06 11.11
C TYR A 144 -13.49 -7.98 11.66
N PRO A 145 -13.68 -6.71 11.31
CA PRO A 145 -12.83 -5.63 11.78
C PRO A 145 -13.32 -5.03 13.08
N GLU A 146 -12.38 -4.62 13.92
CA GLU A 146 -12.60 -3.75 15.08
C GLU A 146 -11.54 -2.64 15.05
N VAL A 147 -11.86 -1.45 15.56
CA VAL A 147 -10.89 -0.38 15.79
C VAL A 147 -10.90 -0.04 17.27
N LEU A 148 -9.78 -0.27 17.94
CA LEU A 148 -9.65 -0.21 19.38
C LEU A 148 -8.65 0.86 19.81
N ASP A 149 -8.90 1.48 20.96
CA ASP A 149 -7.87 2.25 21.64
C ASP A 149 -6.70 1.33 22.02
N PRO A 150 -5.46 1.65 21.61
CA PRO A 150 -4.32 0.74 21.81
C PRO A 150 -3.92 0.54 23.28
N VAL A 151 -4.40 1.41 24.20
CA VAL A 151 -4.11 1.36 25.64
C VAL A 151 -5.23 0.66 26.41
N THR A 152 -6.48 1.12 26.22
CA THR A 152 -7.64 0.59 26.97
C THR A 152 -8.23 -0.67 26.35
N ASN A 153 -7.94 -0.94 25.06
CA ASN A 153 -8.52 -2.03 24.26
C ASN A 153 -10.07 -1.92 24.10
N GLU A 154 -10.63 -0.77 24.35
CA GLU A 154 -12.04 -0.48 24.10
C GLU A 154 -12.27 0.03 22.68
N SER A 155 -13.47 -0.20 22.15
CA SER A 155 -13.83 0.32 20.82
C SER A 155 -13.84 1.85 20.83
N VAL A 156 -13.22 2.44 19.82
CA VAL A 156 -13.20 3.91 19.68
C VAL A 156 -14.43 4.46 18.94
N GLY A 157 -15.28 3.58 18.38
CA GLY A 157 -16.42 3.98 17.54
C GLY A 157 -15.99 4.44 16.13
N ASP A 158 -17.01 4.72 15.28
CA ASP A 158 -16.80 5.09 13.89
C ASP A 158 -16.04 6.40 13.73
N ASN A 159 -15.20 6.44 12.68
CA ASN A 159 -14.40 7.61 12.29
C ASN A 159 -13.38 8.09 13.33
N ASN A 160 -13.20 7.39 14.43
CA ASN A 160 -12.16 7.68 15.42
C ASN A 160 -10.91 6.83 15.17
N LEU A 161 -9.74 7.43 15.38
CA LEU A 161 -8.45 6.76 15.19
C LEU A 161 -8.21 5.74 16.31
N GLY A 162 -7.82 4.53 15.90
CA GLY A 162 -7.42 3.47 16.82
C GLY A 162 -6.63 2.39 16.11
N GLU A 163 -6.25 1.36 16.84
CA GLU A 163 -5.55 0.20 16.28
C GLU A 163 -6.54 -0.75 15.61
N LEU A 164 -6.24 -1.11 14.35
CA LEU A 164 -7.03 -2.09 13.60
C LEU A 164 -6.81 -3.50 14.15
N VAL A 165 -7.91 -4.20 14.36
CA VAL A 165 -7.94 -5.57 14.87
C VAL A 165 -8.82 -6.41 13.97
N PHE A 166 -8.38 -7.62 13.63
CA PHE A 166 -9.16 -8.53 12.80
C PHE A 166 -9.42 -9.88 13.48
N THR A 167 -10.64 -10.38 13.28
CA THR A 167 -10.98 -11.78 13.47
C THR A 167 -11.23 -12.42 12.12
N THR A 168 -10.54 -13.54 11.83
CA THR A 168 -10.76 -14.29 10.58
C THR A 168 -12.00 -15.17 10.71
N LEU A 169 -12.91 -15.13 9.73
CA LEU A 169 -14.19 -15.82 9.79
C LEU A 169 -14.17 -17.20 9.10
N VAL A 170 -13.32 -17.35 8.07
CA VAL A 170 -13.33 -18.55 7.21
C VAL A 170 -11.97 -19.26 7.16
N LYS A 171 -10.97 -18.76 7.87
CA LYS A 171 -9.61 -19.32 7.86
C LYS A 171 -9.54 -20.56 8.76
N GLU A 172 -9.42 -21.73 8.16
CA GLU A 172 -9.33 -23.01 8.89
C GLU A 172 -7.92 -23.26 9.43
N GLY A 173 -6.89 -23.03 8.60
CA GLY A 173 -5.50 -23.11 9.01
C GLY A 173 -5.07 -21.87 9.78
N MET A 174 -4.74 -22.01 11.05
CA MET A 174 -4.31 -20.90 11.94
C MET A 174 -5.37 -19.78 12.01
N PRO A 175 -6.59 -20.05 12.49
CA PRO A 175 -7.61 -19.00 12.68
C PRO A 175 -7.11 -17.96 13.69
N LEU A 176 -7.39 -16.69 13.43
CA LEU A 176 -6.99 -15.59 14.30
C LEU A 176 -8.23 -14.95 14.91
N LEU A 177 -8.25 -14.83 16.23
CA LEU A 177 -9.28 -14.13 16.99
C LEU A 177 -8.70 -12.84 17.55
N ARG A 178 -9.32 -11.70 17.20
CA ARG A 178 -8.92 -10.36 17.65
C ARG A 178 -7.41 -10.11 17.48
N TYR A 179 -6.90 -10.41 16.29
CA TYR A 179 -5.49 -10.19 15.95
C TYR A 179 -5.20 -8.70 15.84
N ARG A 180 -4.31 -8.19 16.67
CA ARG A 180 -3.86 -6.80 16.69
C ARG A 180 -2.85 -6.57 15.59
N THR A 181 -3.22 -5.78 14.57
CA THR A 181 -2.35 -5.52 13.41
C THR A 181 -1.23 -4.54 13.71
N LYS A 182 -1.38 -3.73 14.75
CA LYS A 182 -0.57 -2.55 15.09
C LYS A 182 -0.78 -1.35 14.17
N ASP A 183 -1.55 -1.50 13.10
CA ASP A 183 -1.83 -0.42 12.17
C ASP A 183 -2.89 0.52 12.73
N LEU A 184 -2.65 1.84 12.62
CA LEU A 184 -3.56 2.89 13.09
C LEU A 184 -4.42 3.39 11.94
N THR A 185 -5.73 3.26 12.10
CA THR A 185 -6.74 3.71 11.15
C THR A 185 -8.05 4.07 11.85
N SER A 186 -9.05 4.50 11.10
CA SER A 186 -10.44 4.59 11.55
C SER A 186 -11.33 3.76 10.64
N ILE A 187 -12.52 3.37 11.11
CA ILE A 187 -13.52 2.63 10.34
C ILE A 187 -14.75 3.48 10.10
N ASP A 188 -15.31 3.38 8.89
CA ASP A 188 -16.54 4.05 8.46
C ASP A 188 -17.53 3.01 7.94
N HIS A 189 -18.71 2.92 8.57
CA HIS A 189 -19.79 2.01 8.18
C HIS A 189 -20.82 2.67 7.25
N SER A 190 -20.63 3.92 6.86
CA SER A 190 -21.54 4.57 5.93
C SER A 190 -21.49 3.94 4.53
N THR A 191 -22.59 4.03 3.78
CA THR A 191 -22.65 3.54 2.40
C THR A 191 -21.72 4.36 1.50
N CYS A 192 -20.91 3.67 0.71
CA CYS A 192 -20.05 4.30 -0.29
C CYS A 192 -20.84 4.59 -1.58
N GLU A 193 -20.51 5.70 -2.25
CA GLU A 193 -21.08 6.06 -3.55
C GLU A 193 -20.80 5.03 -4.65
N CYS A 194 -19.81 4.16 -4.48
CA CYS A 194 -19.58 3.02 -5.38
C CYS A 194 -20.66 1.93 -5.28
N GLY A 195 -21.63 2.07 -4.37
CA GLY A 195 -22.74 1.14 -4.15
C GLY A 195 -22.41 -0.04 -3.24
N ARG A 196 -21.19 -0.17 -2.72
CA ARG A 196 -20.81 -1.21 -1.76
C ARG A 196 -21.25 -0.83 -0.36
N THR A 197 -21.70 -1.86 0.38
CA THR A 197 -22.17 -1.75 1.76
C THR A 197 -21.13 -2.19 2.79
N THR A 198 -19.96 -2.62 2.32
CA THR A 198 -18.87 -3.07 3.19
C THR A 198 -18.22 -1.88 3.90
N PRO A 199 -17.86 -2.01 5.19
CA PRO A 199 -17.16 -0.94 5.90
C PRO A 199 -15.83 -0.60 5.23
N ARG A 200 -15.39 0.63 5.44
CA ARG A 200 -14.13 1.14 4.90
C ARG A 200 -13.21 1.55 6.02
N ILE A 201 -11.94 1.25 5.87
CA ILE A 201 -10.88 1.83 6.70
C ILE A 201 -10.28 3.05 6.01
N SER A 202 -9.92 4.04 6.80
CA SER A 202 -9.18 5.21 6.30
C SER A 202 -7.74 4.81 5.94
N LYS A 203 -7.02 5.68 5.23
CA LYS A 203 -5.57 5.53 5.06
C LYS A 203 -4.87 5.42 6.42
N PHE A 204 -3.88 4.56 6.49
CA PHE A 204 -3.13 4.32 7.71
C PHE A 204 -2.35 5.56 8.13
N LYS A 205 -2.37 5.86 9.42
CA LYS A 205 -1.62 6.99 10.00
C LYS A 205 -0.25 6.57 10.53
N GLY A 206 0.06 5.28 10.47
CA GLY A 206 1.28 4.67 10.95
C GLY A 206 0.98 3.41 11.76
N ARG A 207 1.97 2.93 12.47
CA ARG A 207 1.86 1.75 13.35
C ARG A 207 2.14 2.14 14.79
N THR A 208 1.50 1.46 15.74
CA THR A 208 1.72 1.69 17.17
C THR A 208 3.16 1.34 17.60
N ASP A 209 3.82 0.43 16.90
CA ASP A 209 5.20 -0.01 17.15
C ASP A 209 6.28 0.81 16.40
N ASP A 210 5.91 1.54 15.33
CA ASP A 210 6.81 2.44 14.60
C ASP A 210 6.83 3.87 15.16
N MET A 211 5.84 4.21 15.96
CA MET A 211 5.75 5.52 16.58
C MET A 211 6.96 5.78 17.49
N LYS A 212 7.60 6.92 17.31
CA LYS A 212 8.68 7.41 18.18
C LYS A 212 8.19 8.58 19.01
N VAL A 213 8.47 8.55 20.30
CA VAL A 213 8.20 9.69 21.18
C VAL A 213 9.45 10.58 21.21
N ILE A 214 9.37 11.73 20.56
CA ILE A 214 10.48 12.69 20.47
C ILE A 214 10.11 13.93 21.27
N ARG A 215 10.78 14.16 22.40
CA ARG A 215 10.49 15.30 23.30
C ARG A 215 9.02 15.38 23.72
N GLY A 216 8.37 14.25 23.96
CA GLY A 216 6.96 14.19 24.35
C GLY A 216 5.97 14.31 23.20
N VAL A 217 6.44 14.39 21.96
CA VAL A 217 5.59 14.40 20.76
C VAL A 217 5.66 13.04 20.08
N ASN A 218 4.50 12.50 19.71
CA ASN A 218 4.42 11.28 18.90
C ASN A 218 4.75 11.61 17.45
N VAL A 219 5.81 11.00 16.93
CA VAL A 219 6.29 11.18 15.56
C VAL A 219 6.16 9.85 14.83
N PHE A 220 5.51 9.89 13.67
CA PHE A 220 5.39 8.75 12.77
C PHE A 220 6.29 8.95 11.54
N PRO A 221 6.96 7.90 11.04
CA PRO A 221 7.78 7.99 9.82
C PRO A 221 7.03 8.61 8.63
N THR A 222 5.76 8.26 8.45
CA THR A 222 4.90 8.80 7.37
C THR A 222 4.69 10.32 7.45
N GLN A 223 4.70 10.91 8.63
CA GLN A 223 4.61 12.37 8.80
C GLN A 223 5.89 13.06 8.33
N VAL A 224 7.05 12.44 8.62
CA VAL A 224 8.36 12.94 8.18
C VAL A 224 8.46 12.84 6.65
N GLU A 225 8.03 11.73 6.07
CA GLU A 225 7.98 11.52 4.62
C GLU A 225 7.12 12.58 3.92
N THR A 226 5.89 12.79 4.40
CA THR A 226 5.01 13.82 3.85
C THR A 226 5.64 15.20 3.90
N ALA A 227 6.29 15.54 5.01
CA ALA A 227 6.98 16.82 5.15
C ALA A 227 8.14 16.97 4.16
N LEU A 228 8.96 15.93 3.99
CA LEU A 228 10.08 15.93 3.04
C LEU A 228 9.59 16.08 1.59
N LEU A 229 8.59 15.30 1.18
CA LEU A 229 8.03 15.36 -0.17
C LEU A 229 7.35 16.71 -0.47
N SER A 230 6.76 17.35 0.54
CA SER A 230 6.10 18.67 0.39
C SER A 230 7.08 19.83 0.23
N MET A 231 8.35 19.65 0.63
CA MET A 231 9.36 20.72 0.53
C MET A 231 9.80 21.00 -0.91
N GLY A 232 9.62 20.04 -1.83
CA GLY A 232 10.07 20.15 -3.22
C GLY A 232 11.61 20.22 -3.36
N GLY A 233 12.11 20.23 -4.60
CA GLY A 233 13.55 20.28 -4.89
C GLY A 233 14.18 18.88 -5.02
N ASP A 234 15.50 18.82 -5.10
CA ASP A 234 16.29 17.58 -5.27
C ASP A 234 16.42 16.76 -3.96
N ILE A 235 15.30 16.61 -3.22
CA ILE A 235 15.28 15.76 -2.02
C ILE A 235 15.03 14.34 -2.48
N SER A 236 15.98 13.44 -2.19
CA SER A 236 15.84 12.00 -2.47
C SER A 236 14.59 11.42 -1.78
N ASN A 237 13.86 10.59 -2.51
CA ASN A 237 12.75 9.80 -1.94
C ASN A 237 13.25 8.72 -0.96
N HIS A 238 14.56 8.50 -0.93
CA HIS A 238 15.21 7.57 -0.02
C HIS A 238 15.88 8.34 1.10
N TYR A 239 15.33 8.22 2.30
CA TYR A 239 15.87 8.89 3.50
C TYR A 239 15.98 7.90 4.65
N MET A 240 16.83 8.23 5.60
CA MET A 240 16.95 7.53 6.86
C MET A 240 16.62 8.50 7.99
N MET A 241 15.68 8.10 8.85
CA MET A 241 15.34 8.83 10.05
C MET A 241 16.26 8.39 11.18
N ILE A 242 17.08 9.33 11.69
CA ILE A 242 17.98 9.06 12.79
C ILE A 242 17.41 9.71 14.06
N VAL A 243 17.19 8.88 15.07
CA VAL A 243 16.76 9.32 16.41
C VAL A 243 17.91 9.06 17.37
N ASP A 244 18.50 10.12 17.87
CA ASP A 244 19.65 10.05 18.81
C ASP A 244 19.36 10.83 20.08
N ARG A 245 20.20 10.67 21.09
CA ARG A 245 20.13 11.39 22.36
C ARG A 245 21.43 12.10 22.66
N GLU A 246 21.37 13.40 22.74
CA GLU A 246 22.47 14.23 23.21
C GLU A 246 22.07 14.91 24.53
N ASN A 247 22.85 14.74 25.58
CA ASN A 247 22.59 15.29 26.92
C ASN A 247 21.17 14.99 27.44
N ASN A 248 20.71 13.74 27.30
CA ASN A 248 19.35 13.28 27.62
C ASN A 248 18.22 13.92 26.77
N THR A 249 18.55 14.68 25.75
CA THR A 249 17.56 15.28 24.85
C THR A 249 17.50 14.46 23.56
N CYS A 250 16.28 13.99 23.16
CA CYS A 250 16.08 13.34 21.87
C CYS A 250 16.28 14.35 20.73
N LEU A 251 17.08 13.95 19.74
CA LEU A 251 17.27 14.64 18.48
C LEU A 251 16.64 13.79 17.37
N LEU A 252 16.00 14.45 16.42
CA LEU A 252 15.49 13.83 15.20
C LEU A 252 16.06 14.57 14.00
N TYR A 253 16.74 13.86 13.13
CA TYR A 253 17.22 14.40 11.86
C TYR A 253 17.15 13.33 10.77
N THR A 254 17.10 13.77 9.52
CA THR A 254 17.10 12.91 8.35
C THR A 254 18.44 12.94 7.65
N SER A 255 18.82 11.82 7.06
CA SER A 255 20.03 11.70 6.26
C SER A 255 19.68 10.97 4.94
N PRO A 256 20.35 11.28 3.82
CA PRO A 256 20.25 10.47 2.62
C PRO A 256 20.55 9.01 2.90
N SER A 257 19.88 8.10 2.18
CA SER A 257 20.16 6.67 2.33
C SER A 257 21.61 6.38 1.90
N PRO A 258 22.33 5.44 2.57
CA PRO A 258 23.67 5.04 2.14
C PRO A 258 23.75 4.51 0.69
N ARG A 259 22.62 4.18 0.07
CA ARG A 259 22.54 3.76 -1.33
C ARG A 259 22.71 4.91 -2.33
N ASP A 260 22.50 6.15 -1.89
CA ASP A 260 22.63 7.35 -2.73
C ASP A 260 24.07 7.90 -2.73
N CYS A 261 25.00 7.24 -2.05
CA CYS A 261 26.40 7.64 -1.92
C CYS A 261 27.36 6.79 -2.77
N SER A 262 26.87 6.01 -3.74
CA SER A 262 27.70 5.15 -4.60
C SER A 262 27.63 5.57 -6.07
#